data_3f9a688129b302e51d4494a9cdc9e096
#
_entry.id   3f9a688129b302e51d4494a9cdc9e096
#
_cell.length_a   1.000
_cell.length_b   1.000
_cell.length_c   1.000
_cell.angle_alpha   90.00
_cell.angle_beta   90.00
_cell.angle_gamma   90.00
#
_symmetry.space_group_name_H-M   'P 1'
#
loop_
_entity.id
_entity.type
_entity.pdbx_description
1 polymer ?
#
loop_
_entity_poly.entity_id
_entity_poly.type
_entity_poly.pdbx_seq_one_letter_code
_entity_poly.pdbx_strand_id
1 'polypeptide(L)'
;NSNAKKALATCLFRTDGYKESLELYDSILEEEKNNTDIYLSKGHLYKTSGDIDKAISSYKKCYEIDRYFGDSYWSLANLKTYKFTDKEIKNLTKMVLDENVSKNEKIFMHFALGKAFEDLKDYQSSFNNYHLANKLKKESSLFKYQDYIDDCNNQKTVCTKDLFSTKNEWGFTSDEPIFI
;
A
#
# COMPACT_ATOMS: atom_id res chain seq x y z
N ASN A 1 -20.39 0.38 -16.49
CA ASN A 1 -19.22 1.25 -16.32
C ASN A 1 -18.29 0.65 -15.24
N SER A 2 -17.15 0.13 -15.66
CA SER A 2 -16.15 -0.55 -14.83
C SER A 2 -15.68 0.33 -13.64
N ASN A 3 -15.47 1.62 -13.87
CA ASN A 3 -15.05 2.56 -12.82
C ASN A 3 -16.09 2.70 -11.70
N ALA A 4 -17.38 2.73 -12.03
CA ALA A 4 -18.43 2.80 -11.03
C ALA A 4 -18.53 1.52 -10.22
N LYS A 5 -18.41 0.35 -10.89
CA LYS A 5 -18.35 -0.97 -10.24
C LYS A 5 -17.14 -1.04 -9.28
N LYS A 6 -15.95 -0.58 -9.71
CA LYS A 6 -14.73 -0.54 -8.90
C LYS A 6 -14.89 0.36 -7.66
N ALA A 7 -15.47 1.54 -7.83
CA ALA A 7 -15.73 2.46 -6.72
C ALA A 7 -16.70 1.83 -5.70
N LEU A 8 -17.80 1.24 -6.17
CA LEU A 8 -18.76 0.54 -5.29
C LEU A 8 -18.11 -0.64 -4.56
N ALA A 9 -17.34 -1.47 -5.27
CA ALA A 9 -16.63 -2.59 -4.67
C ALA A 9 -15.66 -2.12 -3.57
N THR A 10 -14.96 -1.00 -3.79
CA THR A 10 -14.06 -0.41 -2.81
C THR A 10 -14.82 0.11 -1.57
N CYS A 11 -16.00 0.71 -1.76
CA CYS A 11 -16.85 1.13 -0.63
C CYS A 11 -17.36 -0.07 0.17
N LEU A 12 -17.84 -1.11 -0.50
CA LEU A 12 -18.29 -2.34 0.14
C LEU A 12 -17.16 -3.02 0.93
N PHE A 13 -15.96 -3.08 0.35
CA PHE A 13 -14.78 -3.61 1.05
C PHE A 13 -14.51 -2.88 2.38
N ARG A 14 -14.69 -1.56 2.42
CA ARG A 14 -14.47 -0.74 3.63
C ARG A 14 -15.59 -0.89 4.68
N THR A 15 -16.73 -1.46 4.31
CA THR A 15 -17.91 -1.66 5.17
C THR A 15 -18.20 -3.15 5.41
N ASP A 16 -17.15 -3.99 5.35
CA ASP A 16 -17.19 -5.44 5.56
C ASP A 16 -18.06 -6.25 4.56
N GLY A 17 -18.50 -5.61 3.48
CA GLY A 17 -19.20 -6.25 2.36
C GLY A 17 -18.24 -7.02 1.43
N TYR A 18 -17.44 -7.95 1.99
CA TYR A 18 -16.37 -8.63 1.25
C TYR A 18 -16.89 -9.48 0.09
N LYS A 19 -18.01 -10.17 0.28
CA LYS A 19 -18.58 -11.05 -0.74
C LYS A 19 -19.08 -10.25 -1.93
N GLU A 20 -19.88 -9.23 -1.68
CA GLU A 20 -20.44 -8.35 -2.71
C GLU A 20 -19.34 -7.59 -3.44
N SER A 21 -18.29 -7.19 -2.73
CA SER A 21 -17.11 -6.55 -3.33
C SER A 21 -16.40 -7.51 -4.29
N LEU A 22 -16.22 -8.79 -3.92
CA LEU A 22 -15.63 -9.82 -4.80
C LEU A 22 -16.47 -10.06 -6.05
N GLU A 23 -17.79 -10.18 -5.91
CA GLU A 23 -18.71 -10.39 -7.03
C GLU A 23 -18.60 -9.24 -8.05
N LEU A 24 -18.47 -7.99 -7.57
CA LEU A 24 -18.24 -6.83 -8.43
C LEU A 24 -16.87 -6.89 -9.12
N TYR A 25 -15.80 -7.21 -8.42
CA TYR A 25 -14.47 -7.36 -9.02
C TYR A 25 -14.47 -8.48 -10.07
N ASP A 26 -15.13 -9.61 -9.81
CA ASP A 26 -15.24 -10.71 -10.76
C ASP A 26 -16.01 -10.28 -12.00
N SER A 27 -17.13 -9.54 -11.84
CA SER A 27 -17.87 -8.99 -12.98
C SER A 27 -17.06 -8.01 -13.84
N ILE A 28 -16.10 -7.29 -13.26
CA ILE A 28 -15.19 -6.45 -14.04
C ILE A 28 -14.19 -7.32 -14.81
N LEU A 29 -13.66 -8.37 -14.18
CA LEU A 29 -12.68 -9.25 -14.81
C LEU A 29 -13.28 -10.14 -15.92
N GLU A 30 -14.60 -10.34 -15.95
CA GLU A 30 -15.28 -10.98 -17.11
C GLU A 30 -15.11 -10.15 -18.39
N GLU A 31 -15.17 -8.81 -18.26
CA GLU A 31 -15.02 -7.86 -19.36
C GLU A 31 -13.54 -7.50 -19.60
N GLU A 32 -12.76 -7.35 -18.53
CA GLU A 32 -11.38 -6.84 -18.52
C GLU A 32 -10.42 -7.87 -17.88
N LYS A 33 -10.22 -9.00 -18.54
CA LYS A 33 -9.48 -10.17 -18.00
C LYS A 33 -8.05 -9.87 -17.52
N ASN A 34 -7.41 -8.83 -18.05
CA ASN A 34 -6.03 -8.45 -17.74
C ASN A 34 -5.94 -7.15 -16.92
N ASN A 35 -6.98 -6.81 -16.16
CA ASN A 35 -6.98 -5.62 -15.32
C ASN A 35 -6.18 -5.88 -14.03
N THR A 36 -4.91 -5.45 -14.01
CA THR A 36 -3.98 -5.60 -12.87
C THR A 36 -4.48 -4.92 -11.60
N ASP A 37 -5.12 -3.75 -11.72
CA ASP A 37 -5.67 -3.01 -10.57
C ASP A 37 -6.78 -3.78 -9.85
N ILE A 38 -7.59 -4.52 -10.60
CA ILE A 38 -8.65 -5.34 -10.01
C ILE A 38 -8.06 -6.56 -9.31
N TYR A 39 -7.06 -7.22 -9.91
CA TYR A 39 -6.36 -8.31 -9.22
C TYR A 39 -5.64 -7.82 -7.96
N LEU A 40 -5.01 -6.64 -7.98
CA LEU A 40 -4.42 -6.02 -6.79
C LEU A 40 -5.47 -5.79 -5.70
N SER A 41 -6.62 -5.20 -6.08
CA SER A 41 -7.75 -4.94 -5.17
C SER A 41 -8.31 -6.23 -4.55
N LYS A 42 -8.46 -7.29 -5.34
CA LYS A 42 -8.83 -8.62 -4.85
C LYS A 42 -7.79 -9.18 -3.88
N GLY A 43 -6.51 -9.00 -4.18
CA GLY A 43 -5.42 -9.39 -3.28
C GLY A 43 -5.51 -8.70 -1.92
N HIS A 44 -5.78 -7.39 -1.90
CA HIS A 44 -6.00 -6.63 -0.66
C HIS A 44 -7.23 -7.10 0.10
N LEU A 45 -8.32 -7.39 -0.59
CA LEU A 45 -9.54 -7.92 0.02
C LEU A 45 -9.27 -9.29 0.67
N TYR A 46 -8.66 -10.23 -0.06
CA TYR A 46 -8.32 -11.55 0.48
C TYR A 46 -7.34 -11.47 1.66
N LYS A 47 -6.35 -10.57 1.59
CA LYS A 47 -5.45 -10.31 2.72
C LYS A 47 -6.24 -9.87 3.97
N THR A 48 -7.18 -8.95 3.82
CA THR A 48 -7.98 -8.41 4.94
C THR A 48 -8.95 -9.45 5.48
N SER A 49 -9.56 -10.28 4.63
CA SER A 49 -10.44 -11.38 5.03
C SER A 49 -9.68 -12.61 5.58
N GLY A 50 -8.32 -12.59 5.57
CA GLY A 50 -7.48 -13.67 6.10
C GLY A 50 -7.18 -14.81 5.12
N ASP A 51 -7.67 -14.75 3.88
CA ASP A 51 -7.38 -15.76 2.84
C ASP A 51 -6.04 -15.46 2.14
N ILE A 52 -4.95 -15.76 2.85
CA ILE A 52 -3.59 -15.42 2.41
C ILE A 52 -3.22 -16.10 1.10
N ASP A 53 -3.64 -17.33 0.86
CA ASP A 53 -3.31 -18.07 -0.37
C ASP A 53 -3.95 -17.41 -1.61
N LYS A 54 -5.21 -16.96 -1.50
CA LYS A 54 -5.86 -16.22 -2.57
C LYS A 54 -5.29 -14.81 -2.74
N ALA A 55 -4.85 -14.17 -1.66
CA ALA A 55 -4.13 -12.90 -1.74
C ALA A 55 -2.84 -13.05 -2.54
N ILE A 56 -2.01 -14.06 -2.23
CA ILE A 56 -0.78 -14.39 -2.97
C ILE A 56 -1.08 -14.64 -4.44
N SER A 57 -2.07 -15.48 -4.73
CA SER A 57 -2.46 -15.81 -6.11
C SER A 57 -2.88 -14.56 -6.89
N SER A 58 -3.65 -13.67 -6.27
CA SER A 58 -4.11 -12.43 -6.88
C SER A 58 -2.95 -11.46 -7.16
N TYR A 59 -2.02 -11.28 -6.22
CA TYR A 59 -0.84 -10.45 -6.43
C TYR A 59 0.09 -11.03 -7.49
N LYS A 60 0.28 -12.35 -7.53
CA LYS A 60 1.06 -13.01 -8.58
C LYS A 60 0.45 -12.78 -9.96
N LYS A 61 -0.88 -12.81 -10.05
CA LYS A 61 -1.57 -12.54 -11.30
C LYS A 61 -1.26 -11.15 -11.86
N CYS A 62 -1.07 -10.14 -11.01
CA CYS A 62 -0.69 -8.80 -11.46
C CYS A 62 0.64 -8.81 -12.24
N TYR A 63 1.72 -9.39 -11.66
CA TYR A 63 3.01 -9.40 -12.34
C TYR A 63 3.12 -10.43 -13.48
N GLU A 64 2.23 -11.42 -13.54
CA GLU A 64 2.10 -12.29 -14.71
C GLU A 64 1.52 -11.53 -15.91
N ILE A 65 0.61 -10.59 -15.67
CA ILE A 65 0.00 -9.73 -16.69
C ILE A 65 0.97 -8.60 -17.07
N ASP A 66 1.46 -7.89 -16.07
CA ASP A 66 2.45 -6.82 -16.23
C ASP A 66 3.63 -7.04 -15.26
N ARG A 67 4.73 -7.53 -15.80
CA ARG A 67 5.95 -7.81 -15.02
C ARG A 67 6.53 -6.58 -14.32
N TYR A 68 6.20 -5.38 -14.79
CA TYR A 68 6.68 -4.12 -14.22
C TYR A 68 5.73 -3.53 -13.18
N PHE A 69 4.62 -4.17 -12.90
CA PHE A 69 3.66 -3.72 -11.89
C PHE A 69 4.23 -3.91 -10.46
N GLY A 70 5.00 -2.93 -10.01
CA GLY A 70 5.82 -2.98 -8.79
C GLY A 70 5.00 -3.16 -7.51
N ASP A 71 3.80 -2.57 -7.43
CA ASP A 71 2.93 -2.66 -6.25
C ASP A 71 2.57 -4.11 -5.91
N SER A 72 2.46 -4.99 -6.91
CA SER A 72 2.20 -6.42 -6.66
C SER A 72 3.33 -7.10 -5.88
N TYR A 73 4.58 -6.79 -6.19
CA TYR A 73 5.74 -7.32 -5.46
C TYR A 73 5.82 -6.76 -4.04
N TRP A 74 5.55 -5.47 -3.88
CA TRP A 74 5.47 -4.86 -2.55
C TRP A 74 4.33 -5.45 -1.73
N SER A 75 3.17 -5.66 -2.33
CA SER A 75 2.02 -6.27 -1.67
C SER A 75 2.30 -7.70 -1.21
N LEU A 76 3.04 -8.50 -1.99
CA LEU A 76 3.54 -9.82 -1.58
C LEU A 76 4.52 -9.71 -0.41
N ALA A 77 5.50 -8.80 -0.48
CA ALA A 77 6.47 -8.57 0.58
C ALA A 77 5.78 -8.17 1.90
N ASN A 78 4.73 -7.33 1.80
CA ASN A 78 3.97 -6.82 2.95
C ASN A 78 3.00 -7.84 3.57
N LEU A 79 2.83 -9.03 2.97
CA LEU A 79 2.20 -10.16 3.65
C LEU A 79 3.05 -10.71 4.81
N LYS A 80 4.36 -10.43 4.81
CA LYS A 80 5.38 -10.90 5.77
C LYS A 80 5.59 -12.42 5.82
N THR A 81 4.59 -13.18 5.44
CA THR A 81 4.63 -14.66 5.36
C THR A 81 5.13 -15.15 4.01
N TYR A 82 5.02 -14.34 2.96
CA TYR A 82 5.52 -14.66 1.63
C TYR A 82 7.05 -14.57 1.60
N LYS A 83 7.70 -15.60 1.07
CA LYS A 83 9.15 -15.62 0.85
C LYS A 83 9.42 -15.65 -0.64
N PHE A 84 10.15 -14.65 -1.12
CA PHE A 84 10.57 -14.61 -2.51
C PHE A 84 11.56 -15.73 -2.81
N THR A 85 11.39 -16.38 -3.96
CA THR A 85 12.37 -17.33 -4.48
C THR A 85 13.60 -16.61 -5.03
N ASP A 86 14.74 -17.29 -5.12
CA ASP A 86 15.98 -16.75 -5.72
C ASP A 86 15.74 -16.24 -7.15
N LYS A 87 14.88 -16.92 -7.91
CA LYS A 87 14.50 -16.50 -9.26
C LYS A 87 13.75 -15.19 -9.28
N GLU A 88 12.80 -14.99 -8.36
CA GLU A 88 12.03 -13.74 -8.23
C GLU A 88 12.95 -12.59 -7.81
N ILE A 89 13.82 -12.80 -6.83
CA ILE A 89 14.81 -11.80 -6.38
C ILE A 89 15.73 -11.40 -7.53
N LYS A 90 16.27 -12.37 -8.26
CA LYS A 90 17.15 -12.12 -9.41
C LYS A 90 16.43 -11.34 -10.53
N ASN A 91 15.16 -11.63 -10.77
CA ASN A 91 14.36 -10.91 -11.75
C ASN A 91 14.08 -9.47 -11.30
N LEU A 92 13.65 -9.27 -10.05
CA LEU A 92 13.42 -7.95 -9.47
C LEU A 92 14.69 -7.09 -9.50
N THR A 93 15.85 -7.67 -9.14
CA THR A 93 17.14 -6.95 -9.18
C THR A 93 17.50 -6.49 -10.59
N LYS A 94 17.14 -7.25 -11.63
CA LYS A 94 17.32 -6.80 -13.02
C LYS A 94 16.34 -5.70 -13.43
N MET A 95 15.06 -5.85 -13.01
CA MET A 95 14.01 -4.91 -13.38
C MET A 95 14.20 -3.51 -12.79
N VAL A 96 14.73 -3.38 -11.57
CA VAL A 96 15.00 -2.05 -10.99
C VAL A 96 16.10 -1.28 -11.74
N LEU A 97 16.93 -1.97 -12.53
CA LEU A 97 17.96 -1.37 -13.38
C LEU A 97 17.43 -1.04 -14.78
N ASP A 98 16.27 -1.53 -15.17
CA ASP A 98 15.68 -1.29 -16.49
C ASP A 98 15.18 0.16 -16.59
N GLU A 99 15.60 0.88 -17.63
CA GLU A 99 15.22 2.29 -17.85
C GLU A 99 13.73 2.43 -18.21
N ASN A 100 13.12 1.40 -18.77
CA ASN A 100 11.70 1.39 -19.12
C ASN A 100 10.77 1.29 -17.88
N VAL A 101 11.29 0.91 -16.73
CA VAL A 101 10.51 0.85 -15.48
C VAL A 101 10.35 2.25 -14.90
N SER A 102 9.12 2.66 -14.66
CA SER A 102 8.83 3.96 -14.07
C SER A 102 9.45 4.10 -12.68
N LYS A 103 9.75 5.35 -12.30
CA LYS A 103 10.29 5.65 -10.96
C LYS A 103 9.38 5.13 -9.85
N ASN A 104 8.07 5.23 -10.03
CA ASN A 104 7.09 4.77 -9.05
C ASN A 104 7.14 3.24 -8.87
N GLU A 105 7.21 2.50 -9.97
CA GLU A 105 7.33 1.03 -9.90
C GLU A 105 8.66 0.61 -9.27
N LYS A 106 9.77 1.31 -9.58
CA LYS A 106 11.07 1.07 -8.94
C LYS A 106 11.02 1.24 -7.42
N ILE A 107 10.27 2.22 -6.91
CA ILE A 107 10.07 2.42 -5.45
C ILE A 107 9.50 1.15 -4.82
N PHE A 108 8.42 0.63 -5.37
CA PHE A 108 7.77 -0.59 -4.86
C PHE A 108 8.69 -1.81 -4.96
N MET A 109 9.37 -1.98 -6.09
CA MET A 109 10.30 -3.09 -6.30
C MET A 109 11.49 -3.05 -5.33
N HIS A 110 12.05 -1.86 -5.06
CA HIS A 110 13.11 -1.71 -4.07
C HIS A 110 12.61 -2.02 -2.65
N PHE A 111 11.41 -1.62 -2.27
CA PHE A 111 10.82 -2.03 -0.99
C PHE A 111 10.65 -3.55 -0.90
N ALA A 112 10.19 -4.19 -1.97
CA ALA A 112 10.06 -5.66 -2.03
C ALA A 112 11.43 -6.35 -1.92
N LEU A 113 12.45 -5.87 -2.63
CA LEU A 113 13.83 -6.37 -2.53
C LEU A 113 14.41 -6.17 -1.12
N GLY A 114 14.14 -5.01 -0.49
CA GLY A 114 14.54 -4.75 0.88
C GLY A 114 14.04 -5.84 1.83
N LYS A 115 12.76 -6.19 1.73
CA LYS A 115 12.15 -7.26 2.54
C LYS A 115 12.69 -8.66 2.15
N ALA A 116 12.89 -8.93 0.86
CA ALA A 116 13.41 -10.20 0.39
C ALA A 116 14.83 -10.47 0.94
N PHE A 117 15.72 -9.48 0.90
CA PHE A 117 17.07 -9.59 1.46
C PHE A 117 17.07 -9.63 2.99
N GLU A 118 16.14 -8.96 3.67
CA GLU A 118 15.94 -9.10 5.12
C GLU A 118 15.62 -10.56 5.50
N ASP A 119 14.73 -11.21 4.74
CA ASP A 119 14.36 -12.61 4.95
C ASP A 119 15.53 -13.57 4.73
N LEU A 120 16.45 -13.23 3.84
CA LEU A 120 17.72 -13.95 3.61
C LEU A 120 18.81 -13.60 4.63
N LYS A 121 18.55 -12.66 5.56
CA LYS A 121 19.53 -12.11 6.53
C LYS A 121 20.71 -11.37 5.87
N ASP A 122 20.59 -10.99 4.60
CA ASP A 122 21.51 -10.07 3.95
C ASP A 122 21.09 -8.63 4.27
N TYR A 123 21.42 -8.19 5.48
CA TYR A 123 21.00 -6.89 6.01
C TYR A 123 21.62 -5.71 5.24
N GLN A 124 22.81 -5.91 4.63
CA GLN A 124 23.44 -4.84 3.85
C GLN A 124 22.66 -4.58 2.56
N SER A 125 22.31 -5.62 1.82
CA SER A 125 21.48 -5.49 0.61
C SER A 125 20.09 -5.02 0.94
N SER A 126 19.51 -5.49 2.04
CA SER A 126 18.21 -5.02 2.56
C SER A 126 18.22 -3.52 2.81
N PHE A 127 19.18 -3.02 3.61
CA PHE A 127 19.31 -1.59 3.91
C PHE A 127 19.48 -0.75 2.64
N ASN A 128 20.35 -1.19 1.72
CA ASN A 128 20.60 -0.46 0.48
C ASN A 128 19.31 -0.31 -0.36
N ASN A 129 18.50 -1.37 -0.46
CA ASN A 129 17.25 -1.31 -1.19
C ASN A 129 16.20 -0.42 -0.51
N TYR A 130 16.01 -0.52 0.82
CA TYR A 130 15.14 0.38 1.57
C TYR A 130 15.58 1.84 1.46
N HIS A 131 16.89 2.10 1.51
CA HIS A 131 17.45 3.43 1.35
C HIS A 131 17.14 4.02 -0.05
N LEU A 132 17.35 3.23 -1.12
CA LEU A 132 17.04 3.64 -2.49
C LEU A 132 15.54 3.91 -2.68
N ALA A 133 14.67 3.02 -2.19
CA ALA A 133 13.22 3.22 -2.23
C ALA A 133 12.80 4.53 -1.56
N ASN A 134 13.29 4.77 -0.35
CA ASN A 134 12.99 5.99 0.41
C ASN A 134 13.55 7.25 -0.27
N LYS A 135 14.76 7.18 -0.83
CA LYS A 135 15.34 8.29 -1.60
C LYS A 135 14.47 8.63 -2.80
N LEU A 136 14.11 7.65 -3.63
CA LEU A 136 13.26 7.85 -4.79
C LEU A 136 11.88 8.39 -4.39
N LYS A 137 11.29 7.90 -3.31
CA LYS A 137 10.00 8.36 -2.80
C LYS A 137 10.08 9.79 -2.30
N LYS A 138 11.14 10.16 -1.57
CA LYS A 138 11.36 11.53 -1.11
C LYS A 138 11.47 12.51 -2.27
N GLU A 139 12.18 12.14 -3.34
CA GLU A 139 12.30 12.99 -4.54
C GLU A 139 10.98 13.21 -5.29
N SER A 140 10.01 12.28 -5.16
CA SER A 140 8.68 12.40 -5.76
C SER A 140 7.64 13.02 -4.80
N SER A 141 8.00 13.24 -3.54
CA SER A 141 7.10 13.80 -2.54
C SER A 141 7.03 15.32 -2.65
N LEU A 142 5.82 15.84 -2.57
CA LEU A 142 5.56 17.29 -2.43
C LEU A 142 5.68 17.75 -0.97
N PHE A 143 5.98 16.84 -0.05
CA PHE A 143 6.10 17.15 1.38
C PHE A 143 7.25 18.11 1.64
N LYS A 144 6.92 19.25 2.26
CA LYS A 144 7.89 20.23 2.75
C LYS A 144 7.88 20.18 4.28
N TYR A 145 9.03 19.92 4.86
CA TYR A 145 9.17 19.87 6.31
C TYR A 145 8.74 21.18 6.98
N GLN A 146 8.97 22.32 6.32
CA GLN A 146 8.60 23.63 6.85
C GLN A 146 7.07 23.76 6.99
N ASP A 147 6.30 23.33 5.99
CA ASP A 147 4.83 23.37 6.03
C ASP A 147 4.32 22.59 7.27
N TYR A 148 4.91 21.43 7.55
CA TYR A 148 4.57 20.64 8.74
C TYR A 148 4.91 21.37 10.06
N ILE A 149 6.06 22.02 10.14
CA ILE A 149 6.45 22.81 11.31
C ILE A 149 5.49 23.99 11.51
N ASP A 150 5.13 24.66 10.43
CA ASP A 150 4.19 25.78 10.46
C ASP A 150 2.81 25.36 10.93
N ASP A 151 2.31 24.21 10.46
CA ASP A 151 1.06 23.61 10.94
C ASP A 151 1.12 23.29 12.44
N CYS A 152 2.21 22.67 12.91
CA CYS A 152 2.41 22.39 14.33
C CYS A 152 2.44 23.66 15.18
N ASN A 153 3.07 24.73 14.70
CA ASN A 153 3.12 26.01 15.40
C ASN A 153 1.74 26.68 15.39
N ASN A 154 1.02 26.63 14.26
CA ASN A 154 -0.36 27.14 14.18
C ASN A 154 -1.28 26.42 15.15
N GLN A 155 -1.18 25.09 15.24
CA GLN A 155 -1.95 24.30 16.21
C GLN A 155 -1.64 24.74 17.65
N LYS A 156 -0.37 24.95 18.01
CA LYS A 156 0.00 25.44 19.35
C LYS A 156 -0.57 26.81 19.68
N THR A 157 -0.66 27.72 18.68
CA THR A 157 -1.22 29.06 18.88
C THR A 157 -2.76 29.04 19.04
N VAL A 158 -3.44 28.09 18.39
CA VAL A 158 -4.89 27.94 18.46
C VAL A 158 -5.34 27.10 19.65
N CYS A 159 -4.65 25.96 19.89
CA CYS A 159 -4.98 25.01 20.98
C CYS A 159 -4.43 25.49 22.31
N THR A 160 -4.89 26.63 22.78
CA THR A 160 -4.50 27.23 24.06
C THR A 160 -5.35 26.68 25.20
N LYS A 161 -4.84 26.82 26.45
CA LYS A 161 -5.60 26.48 27.65
C LYS A 161 -6.94 27.23 27.71
N ASP A 162 -6.97 28.47 27.26
CA ASP A 162 -8.18 29.31 27.23
C ASP A 162 -9.20 28.80 26.22
N LEU A 163 -8.76 28.33 25.06
CA LEU A 163 -9.66 27.68 24.10
C LEU A 163 -10.38 26.48 24.75
N PHE A 164 -9.66 25.62 25.40
CA PHE A 164 -10.25 24.43 26.04
C PHE A 164 -11.12 24.80 27.24
N SER A 165 -10.77 25.80 28.04
CA SER A 165 -11.58 26.24 29.17
C SER A 165 -12.90 26.91 28.73
N THR A 166 -12.90 27.61 27.60
CA THR A 166 -14.13 28.24 27.03
C THR A 166 -15.03 27.24 26.31
N LYS A 167 -14.55 26.02 26.04
CA LYS A 167 -15.24 24.97 25.29
C LYS A 167 -15.62 23.76 26.15
N ASN A 168 -15.66 23.91 27.47
CA ASN A 168 -15.94 22.84 28.44
C ASN A 168 -17.24 22.05 28.17
N GLU A 169 -18.23 22.69 27.52
CA GLU A 169 -19.50 22.07 27.17
C GLU A 169 -19.54 21.48 25.75
N TRP A 170 -18.43 21.54 25.03
CA TRP A 170 -18.34 21.02 23.67
C TRP A 170 -17.85 19.60 23.67
N GLY A 171 -18.60 18.74 23.02
CA GLY A 171 -18.25 17.34 22.86
C GLY A 171 -19.13 16.40 23.68
N PHE A 172 -18.93 15.12 23.47
CA PHE A 172 -19.61 14.07 24.22
C PHE A 172 -18.81 13.77 25.50
N THR A 173 -19.51 13.79 26.65
CA THR A 173 -18.90 13.45 27.94
C THR A 173 -18.80 11.93 28.06
N SER A 174 -17.70 11.36 27.64
CA SER A 174 -17.36 9.96 27.84
C SER A 174 -15.94 9.85 28.38
N ASP A 175 -15.75 9.01 29.38
CA ASP A 175 -14.44 8.66 29.94
C ASP A 175 -13.79 7.50 29.17
N GLU A 176 -14.42 7.04 28.09
CA GLU A 176 -13.88 5.95 27.27
C GLU A 176 -12.69 6.44 26.43
N PRO A 177 -11.57 5.72 26.45
CA PRO A 177 -10.41 6.11 25.64
C PRO A 177 -10.72 5.94 24.15
N ILE A 178 -10.37 6.96 23.36
CA ILE A 178 -10.41 6.88 21.90
C ILE A 178 -9.04 6.41 21.44
N PHE A 179 -8.99 5.23 20.80
CA PHE A 179 -7.80 4.74 20.10
C PHE A 179 -7.89 5.16 18.65
N ILE A 180 -6.89 5.90 18.16
CA ILE A 180 -6.76 6.34 16.77
C ILE A 180 -5.65 5.53 16.08
#